data_dda7f81b3afaa02e24a5c3e3e261651d
#
_entry.id   dda7f81b3afaa02e24a5c3e3e261651d
#
_cell.length_a   1.000
_cell.length_b   1.000
_cell.length_c   1.000
_cell.angle_alpha   90.00
_cell.angle_beta   90.00
_cell.angle_gamma   90.00
#
_symmetry.space_group_name_H-M   'P 1'
#
loop_
_entity.id
_entity.type
_entity.pdbx_description
1 polymer ?
#
loop_
_entity_poly.entity_id
_entity_poly.type
_entity_poly.pdbx_seq_one_letter_code
_entity_poly.pdbx_strand_id
1 'polypeptide(L)'
;MRRYVLLFLFGFVGTLIAERSFDWGILQMLGATGLFALPFMFVPPSYSVILSLLSLAIYQIALDCLGLRAFVAGFDMGGPLATLSWCFVLSFSASSVGVEVKKEHVNPWKFLLGGVVIALAGFLSSFLVPLNKHLVSCSYIIFSTGLATTLFSLTYFLVEVGGSRIGVLDALGKNSLIIFILSSVVSTFVEVALPASTPVVYPVLITLCTLGGCIALAVVFARRGIYIKL
;
A
#
# COMPACT_ATOMS: atom_id res chain seq x y z
N MET A 1 -0.72 14.78 9.96
CA MET A 1 -0.34 14.17 11.25
C MET A 1 -1.52 13.42 11.90
N ARG A 2 -2.63 14.07 12.23
CA ARG A 2 -3.81 13.47 12.88
C ARG A 2 -4.29 12.15 12.22
N ARG A 3 -4.37 12.10 10.89
CA ARG A 3 -4.82 10.91 10.13
C ARG A 3 -3.93 9.70 10.34
N TYR A 4 -2.61 9.86 10.32
CA TYR A 4 -1.66 8.76 10.50
C TYR A 4 -1.69 8.22 11.93
N VAL A 5 -1.83 9.11 12.93
CA VAL A 5 -2.02 8.70 14.32
C VAL A 5 -3.32 7.91 14.48
N LEU A 6 -4.41 8.37 13.89
CA LEU A 6 -5.68 7.64 13.94
C LEU A 6 -5.58 6.28 13.25
N LEU A 7 -4.96 6.20 12.06
CA LEU A 7 -4.73 4.92 11.37
C LEU A 7 -3.94 3.94 12.24
N PHE A 8 -2.86 4.44 12.87
CA PHE A 8 -2.05 3.63 13.78
C PHE A 8 -2.87 3.11 14.97
N LEU A 9 -3.63 3.98 15.62
CA LEU A 9 -4.48 3.62 16.76
C LEU A 9 -5.59 2.65 16.37
N PHE A 10 -6.26 2.87 15.23
CA PHE A 10 -7.28 1.95 14.73
C PHE A 10 -6.70 0.57 14.41
N GLY A 11 -5.51 0.52 13.79
CA GLY A 11 -4.81 -0.74 13.57
C GLY A 11 -4.50 -1.45 14.87
N PHE A 12 -3.95 -0.73 15.85
CA PHE A 12 -3.60 -1.26 17.17
C PHE A 12 -4.81 -1.85 17.91
N VAL A 13 -5.90 -1.08 17.97
CA VAL A 13 -7.14 -1.54 18.62
C VAL A 13 -7.74 -2.72 17.84
N GLY A 14 -7.69 -2.69 16.51
CA GLY A 14 -8.20 -3.76 15.66
C GLY A 14 -7.51 -5.11 15.90
N THR A 15 -6.17 -5.14 15.92
CA THR A 15 -5.41 -6.37 16.18
C THR A 15 -5.61 -6.86 17.61
N LEU A 16 -5.67 -5.96 18.58
CA LEU A 16 -5.88 -6.31 19.98
C LEU A 16 -7.25 -6.97 20.24
N ILE A 17 -8.28 -6.53 19.51
CA ILE A 17 -9.63 -7.10 19.59
C ILE A 17 -9.72 -8.44 18.82
N ALA A 18 -9.14 -8.49 17.61
CA ALA A 18 -9.27 -9.64 16.72
C ALA A 18 -8.42 -10.83 17.17
N GLU A 19 -7.18 -10.60 17.55
CA GLU A 19 -6.18 -11.65 17.74
C GLU A 19 -5.81 -11.87 19.20
N ARG A 20 -6.26 -10.99 20.11
CA ARG A 20 -5.88 -10.98 21.54
C ARG A 20 -4.36 -11.00 21.77
N SER A 21 -3.60 -10.66 20.74
CA SER A 21 -2.15 -10.59 20.71
C SER A 21 -1.72 -9.26 20.12
N PHE A 22 -0.50 -8.87 20.44
CA PHE A 22 0.12 -7.69 19.82
C PHE A 22 0.72 -8.11 18.49
N ASP A 23 -0.06 -8.03 17.41
CA ASP A 23 0.45 -8.26 16.07
C ASP A 23 0.51 -6.96 15.27
N TRP A 24 1.42 -6.92 14.28
CA TRP A 24 1.70 -5.74 13.48
C TRP A 24 0.92 -5.79 12.16
N GLY A 25 -0.25 -5.15 12.15
CA GLY A 25 -1.13 -5.13 10.97
C GLY A 25 -0.83 -3.99 9.99
N ILE A 26 -1.49 -4.06 8.84
CA ILE A 26 -1.33 -3.10 7.73
C ILE A 26 -1.66 -1.66 8.14
N LEU A 27 -2.69 -1.44 8.98
CA LEU A 27 -3.09 -0.09 9.41
C LEU A 27 -2.06 0.55 10.33
N GLN A 28 -1.47 -0.24 11.26
CA GLN A 28 -0.36 0.23 12.10
C GLN A 28 0.84 0.59 11.23
N MET A 29 1.18 -0.26 10.26
CA MET A 29 2.27 -0.01 9.32
C MET A 29 2.03 1.28 8.53
N LEU A 30 0.85 1.48 7.94
CA LEU A 30 0.52 2.71 7.19
C LEU A 30 0.59 3.95 8.08
N GLY A 31 0.06 3.86 9.31
CA GLY A 31 0.10 4.94 10.29
C GLY A 31 1.53 5.30 10.68
N ALA A 32 2.32 4.29 11.08
CA ALA A 32 3.72 4.46 11.48
C ALA A 32 4.57 4.99 10.31
N THR A 33 4.43 4.41 9.11
CA THR A 33 5.14 4.84 7.91
C THR A 33 4.79 6.28 7.56
N GLY A 34 3.50 6.66 7.64
CA GLY A 34 3.08 8.04 7.39
C GLY A 34 3.68 9.03 8.37
N LEU A 35 3.77 8.68 9.67
CA LEU A 35 4.43 9.53 10.68
C LEU A 35 5.94 9.63 10.43
N PHE A 36 6.59 8.51 10.10
CA PHE A 36 8.03 8.46 9.87
C PHE A 36 8.44 9.16 8.56
N ALA A 37 7.57 9.16 7.54
CA ALA A 37 7.79 9.84 6.28
C ALA A 37 7.56 11.36 6.35
N LEU A 38 6.89 11.87 7.40
CA LEU A 38 6.62 13.31 7.52
C LEU A 38 7.87 14.19 7.38
N PRO A 39 9.00 13.91 8.05
CA PRO A 39 10.22 14.73 7.88
C PRO A 39 10.69 14.82 6.43
N PHE A 40 10.52 13.74 5.64
CA PHE A 40 10.94 13.70 4.24
C PHE A 40 10.10 14.62 3.35
N MET A 41 8.88 14.95 3.77
CA MET A 41 7.98 15.84 3.02
C MET A 41 8.32 17.33 3.20
N PHE A 42 9.12 17.67 4.22
CA PHE A 42 9.56 19.06 4.44
C PHE A 42 10.82 19.43 3.64
N VAL A 43 11.47 18.46 3.02
CA VAL A 43 12.64 18.69 2.16
C VAL A 43 12.23 18.74 0.69
N PRO A 44 13.06 19.35 -0.19
CA PRO A 44 12.79 19.34 -1.63
C PRO A 44 12.60 17.92 -2.18
N PRO A 45 11.75 17.73 -3.21
CA PRO A 45 11.38 16.40 -3.71
C PRO A 45 12.56 15.49 -4.04
N SER A 46 13.63 16.05 -4.62
CA SER A 46 14.83 15.29 -4.97
C SER A 46 15.53 14.71 -3.72
N TYR A 47 15.66 15.50 -2.65
CA TYR A 47 16.25 15.04 -1.39
C TYR A 47 15.34 14.06 -0.68
N SER A 48 14.01 14.24 -0.75
CA SER A 48 13.04 13.29 -0.21
C SER A 48 13.19 11.90 -0.83
N VAL A 49 13.36 11.82 -2.15
CA VAL A 49 13.60 10.55 -2.85
C VAL A 49 14.93 9.93 -2.42
N ILE A 50 16.01 10.72 -2.33
CA ILE A 50 17.33 10.22 -1.89
C ILE A 50 17.27 9.68 -0.46
N LEU A 51 16.68 10.44 0.47
CA LEU A 51 16.52 10.02 1.86
C LEU A 51 15.69 8.73 1.99
N SER A 52 14.64 8.61 1.19
CA SER A 52 13.82 7.40 1.20
C SER A 52 14.53 6.18 0.60
N LEU A 53 15.37 6.38 -0.42
CA LEU A 53 16.26 5.32 -0.95
C LEU A 53 17.31 4.90 0.10
N LEU A 54 17.88 5.87 0.83
CA LEU A 54 18.79 5.57 1.93
C LEU A 54 18.09 4.78 3.05
N SER A 55 16.87 5.16 3.42
CA SER A 55 16.05 4.42 4.38
C SER A 55 15.83 2.98 3.94
N LEU A 56 15.50 2.76 2.66
CA LEU A 56 15.32 1.43 2.07
C LEU A 56 16.64 0.62 2.10
N ALA A 57 17.76 1.25 1.75
CA ALA A 57 19.08 0.60 1.78
C ALA A 57 19.50 0.23 3.21
N ILE A 58 19.31 1.15 4.19
CA ILE A 58 19.58 0.88 5.61
C ILE A 58 18.76 -0.31 6.09
N TYR A 59 17.48 -0.37 5.74
CA TYR A 59 16.63 -1.50 6.09
C TYR A 59 17.16 -2.82 5.52
N GLN A 60 17.53 -2.85 4.24
CA GLN A 60 18.04 -4.07 3.61
C GLN A 60 19.38 -4.51 4.23
N ILE A 61 20.27 -3.56 4.49
CA ILE A 61 21.55 -3.85 5.18
C ILE A 61 21.29 -4.41 6.59
N ALA A 62 20.31 -3.84 7.31
CA ALA A 62 19.93 -4.33 8.63
C ALA A 62 19.42 -5.79 8.58
N LEU A 63 18.63 -6.14 7.57
CA LEU A 63 18.19 -7.52 7.36
C LEU A 63 19.34 -8.47 7.09
N ASP A 64 20.29 -8.08 6.23
CA ASP A 64 21.31 -8.98 5.71
C ASP A 64 22.54 -9.04 6.63
N CYS A 65 22.98 -7.91 7.17
CA CYS A 65 24.22 -7.80 7.94
C CYS A 65 24.01 -7.92 9.46
N LEU A 66 22.87 -7.47 9.99
CA LEU A 66 22.58 -7.52 11.43
C LEU A 66 21.75 -8.76 11.83
N GLY A 67 21.45 -9.64 10.89
CA GLY A 67 20.72 -10.88 11.17
C GLY A 67 19.25 -10.67 11.60
N LEU A 68 18.65 -9.50 11.32
CA LEU A 68 17.31 -9.15 11.77
C LEU A 68 16.19 -9.85 10.98
N ARG A 69 16.52 -10.72 10.01
CA ARG A 69 15.53 -11.47 9.22
C ARG A 69 14.59 -12.28 10.08
N ALA A 70 15.09 -12.99 11.10
CA ALA A 70 14.28 -13.81 11.99
C ALA A 70 13.33 -12.95 12.84
N PHE A 71 13.79 -11.80 13.31
CA PHE A 71 12.96 -10.84 14.06
C PHE A 71 11.83 -10.28 13.17
N VAL A 72 12.16 -9.85 11.97
CA VAL A 72 11.21 -9.28 11.01
C VAL A 72 10.20 -10.32 10.52
N ALA A 73 10.64 -11.56 10.30
CA ALA A 73 9.77 -12.65 9.88
C ALA A 73 8.74 -13.08 10.95
N GLY A 74 8.96 -12.72 12.21
CA GLY A 74 8.02 -12.95 13.31
C GLY A 74 6.82 -11.99 13.31
N PHE A 75 6.80 -10.98 12.44
CA PHE A 75 5.70 -10.03 12.30
C PHE A 75 5.08 -10.11 10.93
N ASP A 76 3.79 -9.81 10.86
CA ASP A 76 3.17 -9.61 9.56
C ASP A 76 3.71 -8.32 8.90
N MET A 77 3.84 -8.32 7.57
CA MET A 77 4.34 -7.17 6.79
C MET A 77 5.69 -6.58 7.26
N GLY A 78 6.56 -7.41 7.83
CA GLY A 78 7.91 -7.02 8.26
C GLY A 78 7.99 -6.22 9.57
N GLY A 79 6.89 -6.06 10.27
CA GLY A 79 6.84 -5.43 11.59
C GLY A 79 7.26 -3.95 11.62
N PRO A 80 7.62 -3.43 12.80
CA PRO A 80 7.97 -2.01 12.97
C PRO A 80 9.15 -1.55 12.13
N LEU A 81 10.15 -2.42 11.91
CA LEU A 81 11.34 -2.07 11.12
C LEU A 81 11.03 -1.87 9.63
N ALA A 82 10.01 -2.55 9.10
CA ALA A 82 9.59 -2.38 7.72
C ALA A 82 9.05 -0.98 7.40
N THR A 83 8.73 -0.16 8.40
CA THR A 83 8.38 1.26 8.21
C THR A 83 9.47 2.00 7.43
N LEU A 84 10.75 1.65 7.64
CA LEU A 84 11.88 2.22 6.89
C LEU A 84 11.77 1.94 5.39
N SER A 85 11.38 0.72 5.05
CA SER A 85 11.20 0.28 3.65
C SER A 85 9.98 0.95 3.01
N TRP A 86 8.86 0.99 3.72
CA TRP A 86 7.62 1.60 3.24
C TRP A 86 7.70 3.13 3.13
N CYS A 87 8.62 3.79 3.85
CA CYS A 87 8.90 5.21 3.69
C CYS A 87 9.27 5.57 2.25
N PHE A 88 9.96 4.66 1.53
CA PHE A 88 10.26 4.86 0.11
C PHE A 88 8.99 5.02 -0.71
N VAL A 89 7.99 4.15 -0.52
CA VAL A 89 6.73 4.19 -1.27
C VAL A 89 6.01 5.52 -1.07
N LEU A 90 5.85 5.96 0.19
CA LEU A 90 5.14 7.19 0.52
C LEU A 90 5.90 8.44 0.05
N SER A 91 7.21 8.50 0.31
CA SER A 91 8.03 9.67 -0.05
C SER A 91 8.19 9.80 -1.55
N PHE A 92 8.38 8.67 -2.26
CA PHE A 92 8.46 8.64 -3.72
C PHE A 92 7.13 9.08 -4.34
N SER A 93 6.00 8.52 -3.86
CA SER A 93 4.67 8.87 -4.36
C SER A 93 4.34 10.34 -4.10
N ALA A 94 4.60 10.85 -2.89
CA ALA A 94 4.36 12.24 -2.54
C ALA A 94 5.23 13.20 -3.36
N SER A 95 6.51 12.86 -3.56
CA SER A 95 7.44 13.69 -4.34
C SER A 95 7.09 13.70 -5.82
N SER A 96 6.80 12.53 -6.40
CA SER A 96 6.49 12.40 -7.82
C SER A 96 5.17 13.09 -8.18
N VAL A 97 4.11 12.78 -7.44
CA VAL A 97 2.78 13.37 -7.65
C VAL A 97 2.79 14.85 -7.28
N GLY A 98 3.42 15.23 -6.16
CA GLY A 98 3.46 16.62 -5.69
C GLY A 98 4.20 17.56 -6.63
N VAL A 99 5.22 17.09 -7.35
CA VAL A 99 5.92 17.89 -8.39
C VAL A 99 5.05 18.08 -9.63
N GLU A 100 4.39 17.02 -10.08
CA GLU A 100 3.60 17.09 -11.31
C GLU A 100 2.24 17.78 -11.11
N VAL A 101 1.59 17.60 -9.96
CA VAL A 101 0.30 18.28 -9.63
C VAL A 101 0.45 19.80 -9.54
N LYS A 102 1.67 20.32 -9.24
CA LYS A 102 1.95 21.75 -9.26
C LYS A 102 2.09 22.32 -10.69
N LYS A 103 2.19 21.47 -11.71
CA LYS A 103 2.22 21.86 -13.11
C LYS A 103 0.80 21.94 -13.65
N GLU A 104 0.53 22.89 -14.53
CA GLU A 104 -0.79 23.03 -15.17
C GLU A 104 -1.21 21.80 -15.99
N HIS A 105 -0.24 21.02 -16.47
CA HIS A 105 -0.47 19.80 -17.23
C HIS A 105 0.41 18.65 -16.71
N VAL A 106 -0.23 17.64 -16.15
CA VAL A 106 0.41 16.38 -15.76
C VAL A 106 0.70 15.58 -17.02
N ASN A 107 1.96 15.18 -17.21
CA ASN A 107 2.34 14.32 -18.34
C ASN A 107 2.26 12.83 -17.92
N PRO A 108 1.19 12.10 -18.29
CA PRO A 108 0.97 10.73 -17.86
C PRO A 108 2.02 9.76 -18.43
N TRP A 109 2.63 10.07 -19.59
CA TRP A 109 3.68 9.24 -20.19
C TRP A 109 4.93 9.16 -19.30
N LYS A 110 5.26 10.24 -18.57
CA LYS A 110 6.39 10.24 -17.64
C LYS A 110 6.15 9.27 -16.48
N PHE A 111 4.92 9.24 -15.95
CA PHE A 111 4.56 8.29 -14.92
C PHE A 111 4.52 6.85 -15.45
N LEU A 112 4.03 6.64 -16.67
CA LEU A 112 3.99 5.32 -17.27
C LEU A 112 5.40 4.77 -17.49
N LEU A 113 6.24 5.52 -18.20
CA LEU A 113 7.62 5.11 -18.46
C LEU A 113 8.42 4.98 -17.16
N GLY A 114 8.31 5.95 -16.25
CA GLY A 114 8.98 5.91 -14.95
C GLY A 114 8.54 4.72 -14.12
N GLY A 115 7.24 4.43 -14.07
CA GLY A 115 6.70 3.27 -13.39
C GLY A 115 7.22 1.95 -13.93
N VAL A 116 7.23 1.79 -15.26
CA VAL A 116 7.78 0.60 -15.94
C VAL A 116 9.28 0.44 -15.63
N VAL A 117 10.06 1.52 -15.74
CA VAL A 117 11.51 1.48 -15.43
C VAL A 117 11.76 1.08 -13.99
N ILE A 118 11.01 1.64 -13.04
CA ILE A 118 11.14 1.29 -11.61
C ILE A 118 10.71 -0.17 -11.38
N ALA A 119 9.62 -0.63 -12.00
CA ALA A 119 9.20 -2.02 -11.90
C ALA A 119 10.25 -2.98 -12.47
N LEU A 120 10.83 -2.67 -13.61
CA LEU A 120 11.92 -3.46 -14.20
C LEU A 120 13.16 -3.45 -13.30
N ALA A 121 13.54 -2.30 -12.72
CA ALA A 121 14.66 -2.23 -11.78
C ALA A 121 14.41 -3.09 -10.53
N GLY A 122 13.19 -3.06 -9.97
CA GLY A 122 12.78 -3.92 -8.86
C GLY A 122 12.80 -5.40 -9.23
N PHE A 123 12.33 -5.75 -10.42
CA PHE A 123 12.38 -7.11 -10.93
C PHE A 123 13.83 -7.59 -11.14
N LEU A 124 14.67 -6.78 -11.76
CA LEU A 124 16.08 -7.12 -11.94
C LEU A 124 16.82 -7.25 -10.61
N SER A 125 16.53 -6.38 -9.63
CA SER A 125 17.11 -6.49 -8.29
C SER A 125 16.67 -7.76 -7.57
N SER A 126 15.60 -8.42 -7.98
CA SER A 126 15.13 -9.68 -7.38
C SER A 126 16.09 -10.85 -7.59
N PHE A 127 16.97 -10.77 -8.59
CA PHE A 127 18.04 -11.77 -8.79
C PHE A 127 19.14 -11.69 -7.71
N LEU A 128 19.29 -10.52 -7.06
CA LEU A 128 20.23 -10.32 -5.95
C LEU A 128 19.53 -10.47 -4.60
N VAL A 129 18.38 -9.87 -4.45
CA VAL A 129 17.55 -9.91 -3.24
C VAL A 129 16.17 -10.44 -3.62
N PRO A 130 15.80 -11.68 -3.25
CA PRO A 130 14.52 -12.28 -3.64
C PRO A 130 13.33 -11.41 -3.23
N LEU A 131 12.31 -11.39 -4.11
CA LEU A 131 11.03 -10.72 -3.81
C LEU A 131 10.37 -11.41 -2.62
N ASN A 132 10.27 -10.74 -1.50
CA ASN A 132 9.66 -11.27 -0.31
C ASN A 132 8.74 -10.24 0.34
N LYS A 133 7.44 -10.53 0.32
CA LYS A 133 6.40 -9.70 0.91
C LYS A 133 6.49 -9.66 2.44
N HIS A 134 6.80 -10.80 3.09
CA HIS A 134 6.85 -10.88 4.55
C HIS A 134 8.05 -10.15 5.13
N LEU A 135 9.20 -10.24 4.45
CA LEU A 135 10.40 -9.49 4.81
C LEU A 135 10.41 -8.06 4.26
N VAL A 136 9.43 -7.71 3.43
CA VAL A 136 9.35 -6.38 2.78
C VAL A 136 10.68 -5.99 2.12
N SER A 137 11.28 -6.94 1.36
CA SER A 137 12.61 -6.75 0.76
C SER A 137 12.66 -5.52 -0.16
N CYS A 138 13.85 -4.95 -0.33
CA CYS A 138 14.03 -3.75 -1.17
C CYS A 138 13.56 -3.98 -2.61
N SER A 139 13.84 -5.16 -3.19
CA SER A 139 13.36 -5.54 -4.51
C SER A 139 11.83 -5.56 -4.59
N TYR A 140 11.16 -6.10 -3.56
CA TYR A 140 9.71 -6.11 -3.47
C TYR A 140 9.13 -4.69 -3.42
N ILE A 141 9.71 -3.81 -2.62
CA ILE A 141 9.26 -2.43 -2.47
C ILE A 141 9.44 -1.64 -3.78
N ILE A 142 10.60 -1.74 -4.42
CA ILE A 142 10.87 -1.06 -5.69
C ILE A 142 9.93 -1.58 -6.78
N PHE A 143 9.78 -2.89 -6.89
CA PHE A 143 8.89 -3.53 -7.85
C PHE A 143 7.42 -3.10 -7.67
N SER A 144 6.92 -3.16 -6.44
CA SER A 144 5.55 -2.78 -6.09
C SER A 144 5.29 -1.29 -6.33
N THR A 145 6.28 -0.42 -6.03
CA THR A 145 6.19 1.02 -6.31
C THR A 145 6.09 1.29 -7.80
N GLY A 146 6.91 0.59 -8.61
CA GLY A 146 6.87 0.70 -10.06
C GLY A 146 5.53 0.25 -10.64
N LEU A 147 4.99 -0.89 -10.19
CA LEU A 147 3.67 -1.37 -10.61
C LEU A 147 2.56 -0.38 -10.21
N ALA A 148 2.58 0.11 -8.97
CA ALA A 148 1.58 1.07 -8.50
C ALA A 148 1.62 2.37 -9.32
N THR A 149 2.82 2.87 -9.66
CA THR A 149 3.01 4.06 -10.51
C THR A 149 2.49 3.83 -11.93
N THR A 150 2.74 2.65 -12.49
CA THR A 150 2.23 2.26 -13.81
C THR A 150 0.70 2.20 -13.81
N LEU A 151 0.09 1.54 -12.82
CA LEU A 151 -1.36 1.45 -12.67
C LEU A 151 -2.00 2.84 -12.47
N PHE A 152 -1.36 3.69 -11.66
CA PHE A 152 -1.80 5.08 -11.50
C PHE A 152 -1.82 5.82 -12.83
N SER A 153 -0.76 5.69 -13.63
CA SER A 153 -0.68 6.32 -14.96
C SER A 153 -1.77 5.82 -15.90
N LEU A 154 -2.01 4.50 -15.96
CA LEU A 154 -3.07 3.92 -16.78
C LEU A 154 -4.45 4.42 -16.34
N THR A 155 -4.70 4.48 -15.03
CA THR A 155 -5.95 5.04 -14.50
C THR A 155 -6.11 6.51 -14.86
N TYR A 156 -5.03 7.29 -14.77
CA TYR A 156 -5.02 8.69 -15.17
C TYR A 156 -5.35 8.86 -16.67
N PHE A 157 -4.77 8.02 -17.53
CA PHE A 157 -5.11 8.02 -18.97
C PHE A 157 -6.59 7.73 -19.21
N LEU A 158 -7.16 6.75 -18.53
CA LEU A 158 -8.56 6.37 -18.71
C LEU A 158 -9.52 7.48 -18.24
N VAL A 159 -9.21 8.11 -17.11
CA VAL A 159 -10.12 9.08 -16.46
C VAL A 159 -9.92 10.49 -17.03
N GLU A 160 -8.70 11.00 -17.02
CA GLU A 160 -8.43 12.41 -17.35
C GLU A 160 -8.28 12.63 -18.85
N VAL A 161 -7.55 11.75 -19.54
CA VAL A 161 -7.32 11.89 -20.99
C VAL A 161 -8.48 11.29 -21.78
N GLY A 162 -8.97 10.12 -21.39
CA GLY A 162 -10.10 9.43 -22.03
C GLY A 162 -11.48 9.96 -21.66
N GLY A 163 -11.56 10.89 -20.70
CA GLY A 163 -12.83 11.48 -20.24
C GLY A 163 -13.81 10.46 -19.61
N SER A 164 -13.34 9.27 -19.31
CA SER A 164 -14.17 8.16 -18.80
C SER A 164 -14.45 8.37 -17.31
N ARG A 165 -15.63 8.90 -16.96
CA ARG A 165 -16.08 8.97 -15.57
C ARG A 165 -16.59 7.60 -15.12
N ILE A 166 -15.72 6.79 -14.55
CA ILE A 166 -16.09 5.49 -13.99
C ILE A 166 -16.58 5.75 -12.55
N GLY A 167 -17.89 6.01 -12.40
CA GLY A 167 -18.50 6.35 -11.10
C GLY A 167 -18.28 5.31 -10.01
N VAL A 168 -18.03 4.04 -10.39
CA VAL A 168 -17.67 2.97 -9.46
C VAL A 168 -16.30 3.20 -8.85
N LEU A 169 -15.29 3.60 -9.63
CA LEU A 169 -13.94 3.89 -9.12
C LEU A 169 -13.94 5.11 -8.19
N ASP A 170 -14.72 6.14 -8.53
CA ASP A 170 -14.89 7.31 -7.66
C ASP A 170 -15.53 6.93 -6.31
N ALA A 171 -16.57 6.09 -6.34
CA ALA A 171 -17.24 5.59 -5.14
C ALA A 171 -16.29 4.74 -4.26
N LEU A 172 -15.50 3.85 -4.88
CA LEU A 172 -14.50 3.02 -4.19
C LEU A 172 -13.40 3.90 -3.57
N GLY A 173 -12.88 4.87 -4.31
CA GLY A 173 -11.82 5.76 -3.83
C GLY A 173 -12.26 6.61 -2.63
N LYS A 174 -13.48 7.15 -2.68
CA LYS A 174 -14.04 7.97 -1.58
C LYS A 174 -14.30 7.19 -0.30
N ASN A 175 -14.54 5.89 -0.39
CA ASN A 175 -14.87 5.00 0.73
C ASN A 175 -13.80 3.91 0.95
N SER A 176 -12.58 4.10 0.46
CA SER A 176 -11.52 3.09 0.43
C SER A 176 -11.18 2.49 1.80
N LEU A 177 -11.23 3.29 2.87
CA LEU A 177 -10.93 2.81 4.22
C LEU A 177 -11.97 1.80 4.71
N ILE A 178 -13.27 2.10 4.55
CA ILE A 178 -14.33 1.18 4.99
C ILE A 178 -14.27 -0.11 4.20
N ILE A 179 -14.05 0.01 2.88
CA ILE A 179 -13.94 -1.14 1.99
C ILE A 179 -12.75 -2.00 2.41
N PHE A 180 -11.62 -1.38 2.76
CA PHE A 180 -10.44 -2.09 3.26
C PHE A 180 -10.75 -2.84 4.56
N ILE A 181 -11.35 -2.16 5.56
CA ILE A 181 -11.71 -2.79 6.85
C ILE A 181 -12.69 -3.96 6.62
N LEU A 182 -13.72 -3.74 5.80
CA LEU A 182 -14.71 -4.78 5.51
C LEU A 182 -14.09 -5.98 4.80
N SER A 183 -13.26 -5.74 3.79
CA SER A 183 -12.57 -6.82 3.06
C SER A 183 -11.62 -7.60 3.99
N SER A 184 -10.92 -6.92 4.90
CA SER A 184 -10.05 -7.58 5.89
C SER A 184 -10.86 -8.46 6.84
N VAL A 185 -11.99 -7.97 7.38
CA VAL A 185 -12.88 -8.76 8.25
C VAL A 185 -13.40 -9.99 7.53
N VAL A 186 -13.84 -9.85 6.28
CA VAL A 186 -14.31 -10.99 5.47
C VAL A 186 -13.18 -11.97 5.19
N SER A 187 -11.97 -11.51 4.86
CA SER A 187 -10.81 -12.39 4.66
C SER A 187 -10.49 -13.21 5.90
N THR A 188 -10.41 -12.57 7.06
CA THR A 188 -10.14 -13.26 8.33
C THR A 188 -11.24 -14.29 8.64
N PHE A 189 -12.51 -13.92 8.42
CA PHE A 189 -13.61 -14.86 8.62
C PHE A 189 -13.51 -16.08 7.69
N VAL A 190 -13.13 -15.86 6.42
CA VAL A 190 -12.94 -16.93 5.43
C VAL A 190 -11.78 -17.84 5.82
N GLU A 191 -10.66 -17.29 6.26
CA GLU A 191 -9.50 -18.08 6.73
C GLU A 191 -9.86 -18.99 7.92
N VAL A 192 -10.65 -18.47 8.85
CA VAL A 192 -11.10 -19.26 10.01
C VAL A 192 -12.17 -20.32 9.63
N ALA A 193 -13.05 -19.99 8.69
CA ALA A 193 -14.17 -20.85 8.31
C ALA A 193 -13.80 -21.97 7.32
N LEU A 194 -12.75 -21.78 6.52
CA LEU A 194 -12.37 -22.74 5.48
C LEU A 194 -11.16 -23.59 5.91
N PRO A 195 -11.28 -24.93 5.84
CA PRO A 195 -10.14 -25.83 6.04
C PRO A 195 -9.05 -25.62 4.97
N ALA A 196 -7.78 -25.84 5.35
CA ALA A 196 -6.66 -25.72 4.43
C ALA A 196 -6.73 -26.66 3.20
N SER A 197 -7.54 -27.74 3.28
CA SER A 197 -7.78 -28.70 2.21
C SER A 197 -8.85 -28.27 1.20
N THR A 198 -9.42 -27.06 1.35
CA THR A 198 -10.50 -26.57 0.50
C THR A 198 -10.01 -26.35 -0.94
N PRO A 199 -10.72 -26.86 -1.97
CA PRO A 199 -10.35 -26.63 -3.36
C PRO A 199 -10.26 -25.14 -3.70
N VAL A 200 -9.28 -24.76 -4.51
CA VAL A 200 -8.96 -23.36 -4.87
C VAL A 200 -10.17 -22.59 -5.46
N VAL A 201 -11.12 -23.28 -6.03
CA VAL A 201 -12.35 -22.68 -6.59
C VAL A 201 -13.15 -21.91 -5.53
N TYR A 202 -13.26 -22.43 -4.31
CA TYR A 202 -14.03 -21.77 -3.25
C TYR A 202 -13.42 -20.45 -2.79
N PRO A 203 -12.12 -20.36 -2.45
CA PRO A 203 -11.49 -19.08 -2.16
C PRO A 203 -11.63 -18.05 -3.30
N VAL A 204 -11.51 -18.48 -4.56
CA VAL A 204 -11.70 -17.59 -5.72
C VAL A 204 -13.12 -17.04 -5.78
N LEU A 205 -14.13 -17.91 -5.64
CA LEU A 205 -15.54 -17.49 -5.64
C LEU A 205 -15.84 -16.52 -4.50
N ILE A 206 -15.35 -16.81 -3.29
CA ILE A 206 -15.55 -15.95 -2.13
C ILE A 206 -14.88 -14.58 -2.35
N THR A 207 -13.67 -14.56 -2.90
CA THR A 207 -12.97 -13.30 -3.24
C THR A 207 -13.77 -12.48 -4.25
N LEU A 208 -14.33 -13.10 -5.28
CA LEU A 208 -15.18 -12.44 -6.27
C LEU A 208 -16.48 -11.91 -5.65
N CYS A 209 -17.12 -12.70 -4.79
CA CYS A 209 -18.31 -12.26 -4.05
C CYS A 209 -18.01 -11.10 -3.11
N THR A 210 -16.88 -11.15 -2.38
CA THR A 210 -16.42 -10.07 -1.50
C THR A 210 -16.16 -8.80 -2.30
N LEU A 211 -15.47 -8.91 -3.43
CA LEU A 211 -15.22 -7.78 -4.32
C LEU A 211 -16.54 -7.17 -4.82
N GLY A 212 -17.47 -7.99 -5.29
CA GLY A 212 -18.80 -7.55 -5.72
C GLY A 212 -19.58 -6.86 -4.61
N GLY A 213 -19.56 -7.42 -3.40
CA GLY A 213 -20.19 -6.84 -2.22
C GLY A 213 -19.57 -5.49 -1.83
N CYS A 214 -18.25 -5.37 -1.84
CA CYS A 214 -17.53 -4.12 -1.58
C CYS A 214 -17.87 -3.04 -2.63
N ILE A 215 -17.94 -3.40 -3.91
CA ILE A 215 -18.36 -2.49 -4.98
C ILE A 215 -19.80 -2.02 -4.77
N ALA A 216 -20.72 -2.93 -4.50
CA ALA A 216 -22.13 -2.60 -4.26
C ALA A 216 -22.28 -1.67 -3.06
N LEU A 217 -21.59 -1.95 -1.96
CA LEU A 217 -21.61 -1.12 -0.76
C LEU A 217 -21.05 0.28 -1.03
N ALA A 218 -19.92 0.39 -1.75
CA ALA A 218 -19.32 1.66 -2.12
C ALA A 218 -20.27 2.52 -2.95
N VAL A 219 -20.96 1.92 -3.92
CA VAL A 219 -21.96 2.60 -4.77
C VAL A 219 -23.16 3.05 -3.94
N VAL A 220 -23.65 2.23 -3.02
CA VAL A 220 -24.75 2.58 -2.12
C VAL A 220 -24.37 3.77 -1.23
N PHE A 221 -23.18 3.74 -0.63
CA PHE A 221 -22.67 4.85 0.19
C PHE A 221 -22.52 6.13 -0.62
N ALA A 222 -21.94 6.03 -1.82
CA ALA A 222 -21.81 7.18 -2.71
C ALA A 222 -23.16 7.79 -3.10
N ARG A 223 -24.19 6.96 -3.40
CA ARG A 223 -25.55 7.42 -3.71
C ARG A 223 -26.24 8.09 -2.53
N ARG A 224 -25.91 7.67 -1.30
CA ARG A 224 -26.44 8.27 -0.06
C ARG A 224 -25.63 9.45 0.45
N GLY A 225 -24.56 9.85 -0.25
CA GLY A 225 -23.67 10.93 0.17
C GLY A 225 -22.88 10.63 1.44
N ILE A 226 -22.76 9.36 1.82
CA ILE A 226 -22.02 8.94 3.01
C ILE A 226 -20.56 8.76 2.61
N TYR A 227 -19.69 9.64 3.13
CA TYR A 227 -18.24 9.58 2.92
C TYR A 227 -17.56 9.61 4.28
N ILE A 228 -16.87 8.55 4.64
CA ILE A 228 -16.07 8.50 5.87
C ILE A 228 -14.66 8.96 5.55
N LYS A 229 -14.35 10.19 5.95
CA LYS A 229 -13.03 10.80 5.86
C LYS A 229 -12.37 10.77 7.23
N LEU A 230 -11.14 10.22 7.31
CA LEU A 230 -10.26 10.35 8.47
C LEU A 230 -9.55 11.70 8.49
#